data_698713eb59e5a0cfff48433b7d36976f
#
_entry.id   698713eb59e5a0cfff48433b7d36976f
#
_cell.length_a   1.000
_cell.length_b   1.000
_cell.length_c   1.000
_cell.angle_alpha   90.00
_cell.angle_beta   90.00
_cell.angle_gamma   90.00
#
_symmetry.space_group_name_H-M   'P 1'
#
loop_
_entity.id
_entity.type
_entity.pdbx_description
1 polymer ?
#
loop_
_entity_poly.entity_id
_entity_poly.type
_entity_poly.pdbx_seq_one_letter_code
_entity_poly.pdbx_strand_id
1 'polypeptide(L)'
;QTFYKETRRDLNILIEDDKKPTGGKWSYDTENRKRIPKEIDIPILPKMIKTNHTSNLITIIEKHFKNHHGNLKDFWLATRREDAIKLLNFFLDKKINLFGDYEDAVSQKDNILFHSALSPYMNVGLITPEEIIKKTIDFHKKRNIKLNSLEGFIRQIIGWREFLRGIYQNYSKKMETENFFNHKRKMKKSWYAGNTGIVPLDHSIKNALHNGWSHHIERLMILANIMNLCEIKPK
;
A
#
# COMPACT_ATOMS: atom_id res chain seq x y z
N GLN A 1 -3.19 18.18 -1.71
CA GLN A 1 -1.97 18.77 -2.32
C GLN A 1 -1.28 19.75 -1.37
N THR A 2 -2.00 20.66 -0.68
CA THR A 2 -1.41 21.68 0.21
C THR A 2 -0.59 21.04 1.33
N PHE A 3 -1.16 20.11 2.09
CA PHE A 3 -0.46 19.38 3.15
C PHE A 3 0.88 18.78 2.65
N TYR A 4 0.88 18.07 1.55
CA TYR A 4 2.08 17.45 1.00
C TYR A 4 3.16 18.46 0.59
N LYS A 5 2.76 19.59 0.01
CA LYS A 5 3.71 20.68 -0.33
C LYS A 5 4.37 21.24 0.91
N GLU A 6 3.61 21.54 1.94
CA GLU A 6 4.13 22.05 3.22
C GLU A 6 5.05 21.01 3.87
N THR A 7 4.64 19.74 3.95
CA THR A 7 5.48 18.67 4.48
C THR A 7 6.81 18.53 3.73
N ARG A 8 6.81 18.66 2.39
CA ARG A 8 8.08 18.66 1.61
C ARG A 8 8.99 19.83 1.97
N ARG A 9 8.41 21.03 2.16
CA ARG A 9 9.17 22.22 2.55
C ARG A 9 9.75 22.08 3.96
N ASP A 10 8.93 21.66 4.92
CA ASP A 10 9.33 21.51 6.33
C ASP A 10 10.44 20.48 6.50
N LEU A 11 10.37 19.39 5.75
CA LEU A 11 11.36 18.31 5.80
C LEU A 11 12.52 18.50 4.81
N ASN A 12 12.49 19.54 3.97
CA ASN A 12 13.45 19.78 2.90
C ASN A 12 13.67 18.55 1.98
N ILE A 13 12.55 17.89 1.59
CA ILE A 13 12.57 16.67 0.76
C ILE A 13 12.18 17.01 -0.68
N LEU A 14 13.04 16.65 -1.65
CA LEU A 14 12.89 16.95 -3.08
C LEU A 14 12.67 18.44 -3.33
N ILE A 15 13.41 19.27 -2.61
CA ILE A 15 13.44 20.73 -2.72
C ILE A 15 14.81 21.15 -3.22
N GLU A 16 14.82 22.10 -4.16
CA GLU A 16 16.03 22.71 -4.69
C GLU A 16 16.43 23.95 -3.88
N ASP A 17 17.63 24.48 -4.09
CA ASP A 17 18.18 25.62 -3.32
C ASP A 17 17.30 26.88 -3.40
N ASP A 18 16.57 27.07 -4.49
CA ASP A 18 15.62 28.17 -4.69
C ASP A 18 14.22 27.88 -4.06
N LYS A 19 14.10 26.89 -3.21
CA LYS A 19 12.86 26.41 -2.56
C LYS A 19 11.77 25.91 -3.54
N LYS A 20 12.14 25.64 -4.79
CA LYS A 20 11.28 25.02 -5.76
C LYS A 20 11.30 23.50 -5.65
N PRO A 21 10.24 22.81 -6.13
CA PRO A 21 10.24 21.36 -6.13
C PRO A 21 11.22 20.81 -7.17
N THR A 22 11.97 19.79 -6.82
CA THR A 22 12.86 19.07 -7.74
C THR A 22 12.10 18.66 -9.01
N GLY A 23 12.66 19.01 -10.17
CA GLY A 23 12.04 18.77 -11.47
C GLY A 23 10.86 19.70 -11.79
N GLY A 24 10.68 20.80 -11.06
CA GLY A 24 9.72 21.87 -11.37
C GLY A 24 8.26 21.58 -11.02
N LYS A 25 7.91 20.34 -10.60
CA LYS A 25 6.54 19.94 -10.25
C LYS A 25 6.43 19.47 -8.80
N TRP A 26 5.33 19.88 -8.12
CA TRP A 26 5.03 19.40 -6.77
C TRP A 26 4.50 17.97 -6.73
N SER A 27 3.92 17.48 -7.82
CA SER A 27 3.41 16.13 -7.95
C SER A 27 3.43 15.67 -9.40
N TYR A 28 3.79 14.42 -9.60
CA TYR A 28 3.78 13.70 -10.88
C TYR A 28 2.62 12.70 -10.97
N ASP A 29 1.59 12.83 -10.13
CA ASP A 29 0.46 11.90 -10.03
C ASP A 29 -0.22 11.58 -11.38
N THR A 30 -0.29 12.58 -12.27
CA THR A 30 -0.87 12.39 -13.61
C THR A 30 -0.07 11.44 -14.51
N GLU A 31 1.20 11.18 -14.18
CA GLU A 31 2.10 10.30 -14.93
C GLU A 31 2.07 8.85 -14.43
N ASN A 32 1.32 8.56 -13.35
CA ASN A 32 1.33 7.29 -12.63
C ASN A 32 0.24 6.29 -13.07
N ARG A 33 -0.40 6.50 -14.23
CA ARG A 33 -1.61 5.78 -14.67
C ARG A 33 -1.43 5.00 -15.95
N LYS A 34 -0.23 4.53 -16.23
CA LYS A 34 0.05 3.75 -17.45
C LYS A 34 -0.47 2.33 -17.30
N ARG A 35 -0.91 1.75 -18.43
CA ARG A 35 -1.26 0.34 -18.50
C ARG A 35 0.02 -0.49 -18.49
N ILE A 36 0.06 -1.58 -17.72
CA ILE A 36 1.18 -2.53 -17.73
C ILE A 36 1.23 -3.25 -19.08
N PRO A 37 2.33 -3.16 -19.84
CA PRO A 37 2.54 -3.96 -21.04
C PRO A 37 2.56 -5.46 -20.72
N LYS A 38 2.13 -6.29 -21.67
CA LYS A 38 2.06 -7.75 -21.46
C LYS A 38 3.43 -8.38 -21.24
N GLU A 39 4.46 -7.78 -21.83
CA GLU A 39 5.85 -8.26 -21.90
C GLU A 39 6.68 -7.88 -20.67
N ILE A 40 6.17 -6.99 -19.81
CA ILE A 40 6.91 -6.59 -18.59
C ILE A 40 6.88 -7.71 -17.58
N ASP A 41 8.07 -8.13 -17.16
CA ASP A 41 8.24 -9.00 -16.03
C ASP A 41 7.96 -8.27 -14.72
N ILE A 42 7.11 -8.87 -13.87
CA ILE A 42 6.81 -8.36 -12.54
C ILE A 42 7.75 -9.03 -11.55
N PRO A 43 8.66 -8.29 -10.89
CA PRO A 43 9.59 -8.89 -9.96
C PRO A 43 8.86 -9.50 -8.75
N ILE A 44 9.04 -10.80 -8.56
CA ILE A 44 8.43 -11.56 -7.45
C ILE A 44 9.13 -11.21 -6.14
N LEU A 45 8.35 -10.98 -5.09
CA LEU A 45 8.91 -10.70 -3.76
C LEU A 45 9.79 -11.85 -3.25
N PRO A 46 10.90 -11.55 -2.59
CA PRO A 46 11.72 -12.56 -1.95
C PRO A 46 10.94 -13.27 -0.83
N LYS A 47 11.06 -14.59 -0.75
CA LYS A 47 10.44 -15.36 0.32
C LYS A 47 11.05 -14.97 1.67
N MET A 48 10.18 -14.78 2.65
CA MET A 48 10.57 -14.48 4.02
C MET A 48 10.85 -15.77 4.81
N ILE A 49 11.82 -15.70 5.72
CA ILE A 49 12.18 -16.82 6.58
C ILE A 49 11.11 -16.93 7.68
N LYS A 50 10.47 -18.08 7.77
CA LYS A 50 9.60 -18.41 8.91
C LYS A 50 10.48 -18.74 10.12
N THR A 51 10.28 -18.00 11.21
CA THR A 51 10.97 -18.25 12.48
C THR A 51 10.20 -19.28 13.33
N ASN A 52 10.86 -19.84 14.35
CA ASN A 52 10.17 -20.72 15.31
C ASN A 52 9.00 -20.01 16.00
N HIS A 53 9.13 -18.71 16.30
CA HIS A 53 8.03 -17.93 16.84
C HIS A 53 6.83 -17.84 15.88
N THR A 54 7.08 -17.63 14.60
CA THR A 54 6.02 -17.61 13.58
C THR A 54 5.30 -18.97 13.53
N SER A 55 6.04 -20.06 13.55
CA SER A 55 5.48 -21.42 13.51
C SER A 55 4.62 -21.71 14.76
N ASN A 56 5.10 -21.35 15.94
CA ASN A 56 4.36 -21.51 17.19
C ASN A 56 3.07 -20.67 17.23
N LEU A 57 3.14 -19.42 16.73
CA LEU A 57 1.96 -18.53 16.66
C LEU A 57 0.89 -19.07 15.69
N ILE A 58 1.26 -19.71 14.60
CA ILE A 58 0.29 -20.31 13.67
C ILE A 58 -0.64 -21.27 14.43
N THR A 59 -0.09 -22.18 15.24
CA THR A 59 -0.87 -23.13 16.03
C THR A 59 -1.82 -22.44 17.02
N ILE A 60 -1.35 -21.38 17.69
CA ILE A 60 -2.15 -20.61 18.62
C ILE A 60 -3.30 -19.89 17.89
N ILE A 61 -3.01 -19.25 16.76
CA ILE A 61 -4.02 -18.52 15.99
C ILE A 61 -5.05 -19.48 15.40
N GLU A 62 -4.65 -20.61 14.84
CA GLU A 62 -5.57 -21.64 14.33
C GLU A 62 -6.50 -22.16 15.42
N LYS A 63 -6.02 -22.30 16.66
CA LYS A 63 -6.83 -22.73 17.81
C LYS A 63 -7.85 -21.66 18.23
N HIS A 64 -7.44 -20.40 18.35
CA HIS A 64 -8.26 -19.33 18.96
C HIS A 64 -9.08 -18.54 17.94
N PHE A 65 -8.63 -18.49 16.67
CA PHE A 65 -9.22 -17.66 15.61
C PHE A 65 -9.70 -18.46 14.41
N LYS A 66 -9.97 -19.75 14.57
CA LYS A 66 -10.41 -20.66 13.50
C LYS A 66 -11.64 -20.21 12.69
N ASN A 67 -12.46 -19.36 13.28
CA ASN A 67 -13.68 -18.83 12.64
C ASN A 67 -13.46 -17.46 11.98
N HIS A 68 -12.24 -16.93 12.01
CA HIS A 68 -11.90 -15.66 11.34
C HIS A 68 -11.50 -15.93 9.90
N HIS A 69 -11.71 -14.93 9.04
CA HIS A 69 -11.26 -14.97 7.65
C HIS A 69 -9.74 -14.91 7.57
N GLY A 70 -9.19 -15.51 6.52
CA GLY A 70 -7.76 -15.52 6.24
C GLY A 70 -7.15 -16.92 6.33
N ASN A 71 -5.89 -17.02 5.91
CA ASN A 71 -5.12 -18.26 5.91
C ASN A 71 -3.68 -17.96 6.33
N LEU A 72 -3.16 -18.75 7.27
CA LEU A 72 -1.79 -18.59 7.77
C LEU A 72 -0.76 -19.45 7.01
N LYS A 73 -1.20 -20.41 6.20
CA LYS A 73 -0.28 -21.30 5.47
C LYS A 73 0.66 -20.51 4.56
N ASP A 74 0.13 -19.49 3.92
CA ASP A 74 0.82 -18.64 2.96
C ASP A 74 1.26 -17.30 3.56
N PHE A 75 1.47 -17.25 4.89
CA PHE A 75 1.94 -16.06 5.57
C PHE A 75 3.29 -15.59 4.98
N TRP A 76 3.29 -14.42 4.38
CA TRP A 76 4.38 -13.89 3.56
C TRP A 76 5.08 -12.67 4.14
N LEU A 77 4.53 -12.10 5.21
CA LEU A 77 5.05 -10.87 5.80
C LEU A 77 6.35 -11.14 6.58
N ALA A 78 7.26 -10.17 6.52
CA ALA A 78 8.47 -10.16 7.35
C ALA A 78 8.10 -9.96 8.82
N THR A 79 8.74 -10.73 9.71
CA THR A 79 8.59 -10.60 11.17
C THR A 79 9.84 -10.10 11.85
N ARG A 80 10.93 -9.91 11.10
CA ARG A 80 12.22 -9.40 11.59
C ARG A 80 12.59 -8.14 10.83
N ARG A 81 13.33 -7.26 11.52
CA ARG A 81 13.80 -6.00 10.94
C ARG A 81 14.69 -6.23 9.71
N GLU A 82 15.61 -7.22 9.77
CA GLU A 82 16.53 -7.54 8.68
C GLU A 82 15.74 -7.90 7.39
N ASP A 83 14.67 -8.66 7.53
CA ASP A 83 13.84 -9.06 6.41
C ASP A 83 13.02 -7.87 5.85
N ALA A 84 12.57 -6.95 6.70
CA ALA A 84 11.93 -5.72 6.26
C ALA A 84 12.91 -4.81 5.49
N ILE A 85 14.16 -4.71 5.93
CA ILE A 85 15.22 -3.98 5.22
C ILE A 85 15.55 -4.67 3.89
N LYS A 86 15.59 -6.01 3.86
CA LYS A 86 15.80 -6.78 2.63
C LYS A 86 14.70 -6.50 1.60
N LEU A 87 13.45 -6.42 2.04
CA LEU A 87 12.32 -6.04 1.16
C LEU A 87 12.44 -4.61 0.64
N LEU A 88 12.83 -3.66 1.48
CA LEU A 88 13.08 -2.29 1.03
C LEU A 88 14.18 -2.24 -0.03
N ASN A 89 15.31 -2.92 0.20
CA ASN A 89 16.41 -2.97 -0.77
C ASN A 89 15.97 -3.64 -2.08
N PHE A 90 15.19 -4.72 -2.01
CA PHE A 90 14.62 -5.38 -3.19
C PHE A 90 13.69 -4.44 -3.97
N PHE A 91 12.80 -3.72 -3.29
CA PHE A 91 11.93 -2.74 -3.92
C PHE A 91 12.73 -1.66 -4.65
N LEU A 92 13.74 -1.08 -4.00
CA LEU A 92 14.60 -0.05 -4.58
C LEU A 92 15.39 -0.57 -5.79
N ASP A 93 15.88 -1.80 -5.74
CA ASP A 93 16.69 -2.36 -6.85
C ASP A 93 15.83 -2.84 -8.02
N LYS A 94 14.67 -3.44 -7.78
CA LYS A 94 13.90 -4.15 -8.81
C LYS A 94 12.60 -3.46 -9.24
N LYS A 95 11.97 -2.67 -8.37
CA LYS A 95 10.60 -2.21 -8.62
C LYS A 95 10.48 -0.70 -8.76
N ILE A 96 11.26 0.09 -8.03
CA ILE A 96 11.01 1.52 -7.89
C ILE A 96 11.00 2.28 -9.22
N ASN A 97 11.83 1.91 -10.20
CA ASN A 97 11.85 2.60 -11.50
C ASN A 97 10.56 2.47 -12.31
N LEU A 98 9.77 1.43 -12.04
CA LEU A 98 8.48 1.19 -12.69
C LEU A 98 7.30 1.53 -11.78
N PHE A 99 7.56 1.82 -10.51
CA PHE A 99 6.53 2.16 -9.52
C PHE A 99 5.68 3.35 -10.00
N GLY A 100 6.31 4.48 -10.37
CA GLY A 100 5.59 5.66 -10.79
C GLY A 100 4.74 5.42 -12.04
N ASP A 101 5.26 4.74 -13.03
CA ASP A 101 4.52 4.48 -14.27
C ASP A 101 3.26 3.61 -14.03
N TYR A 102 3.31 2.65 -13.08
CA TYR A 102 2.28 1.63 -12.86
C TYR A 102 1.70 1.64 -11.44
N GLU A 103 1.80 2.76 -10.72
CA GLU A 103 1.29 2.88 -9.36
C GLU A 103 -0.21 2.55 -9.28
N ASP A 104 -0.99 3.02 -10.26
CA ASP A 104 -2.44 2.84 -10.33
C ASP A 104 -2.88 1.63 -11.16
N ALA A 105 -1.95 0.76 -11.55
CA ALA A 105 -2.29 -0.41 -12.34
C ALA A 105 -2.87 -1.55 -11.50
N VAL A 106 -3.75 -2.34 -12.10
CA VAL A 106 -4.33 -3.58 -11.52
C VAL A 106 -4.06 -4.72 -12.49
N SER A 107 -3.71 -5.89 -11.98
CA SER A 107 -3.49 -7.08 -12.80
C SER A 107 -3.88 -8.35 -12.05
N GLN A 108 -4.38 -9.35 -12.79
CA GLN A 108 -4.62 -10.68 -12.24
C GLN A 108 -3.33 -11.52 -12.07
N LYS A 109 -2.21 -11.08 -12.66
CA LYS A 109 -0.94 -11.83 -12.63
C LYS A 109 -0.24 -11.77 -11.28
N ASP A 110 -0.34 -10.64 -10.59
CA ASP A 110 0.33 -10.41 -9.30
C ASP A 110 -0.42 -9.32 -8.52
N ASN A 111 -0.59 -9.49 -7.21
CA ASN A 111 -1.35 -8.59 -6.36
C ASN A 111 -0.52 -7.40 -5.87
N ILE A 112 0.80 -7.53 -5.87
CA ILE A 112 1.71 -6.53 -5.33
C ILE A 112 2.26 -5.65 -6.46
N LEU A 113 2.42 -6.23 -7.66
CA LEU A 113 2.96 -5.53 -8.83
C LEU A 113 4.27 -4.80 -8.50
N PHE A 114 4.30 -3.50 -8.76
CA PHE A 114 5.45 -2.64 -8.50
C PHE A 114 5.39 -1.94 -7.14
N HIS A 115 4.41 -2.27 -6.28
CA HIS A 115 4.32 -1.71 -4.93
C HIS A 115 5.41 -2.26 -3.99
N SER A 116 5.76 -1.46 -2.99
CA SER A 116 6.78 -1.81 -2.00
C SER A 116 6.28 -2.79 -0.94
N ALA A 117 4.98 -2.79 -0.66
CA ALA A 117 4.33 -3.55 0.43
C ALA A 117 4.96 -3.32 1.82
N LEU A 118 5.53 -2.13 2.07
CA LEU A 118 6.25 -1.81 3.31
C LEU A 118 5.35 -1.31 4.46
N SER A 119 4.08 -0.99 4.18
CA SER A 119 3.17 -0.44 5.18
C SER A 119 3.00 -1.31 6.43
N PRO A 120 2.90 -2.66 6.37
CA PRO A 120 2.81 -3.47 7.58
C PRO A 120 4.02 -3.28 8.51
N TYR A 121 5.22 -3.17 7.96
CA TYR A 121 6.47 -3.05 8.73
C TYR A 121 6.64 -1.68 9.36
N MET A 122 6.16 -0.63 8.69
CA MET A 122 6.06 0.70 9.30
C MET A 122 5.05 0.74 10.44
N ASN A 123 3.91 0.03 10.28
CA ASN A 123 2.85 0.03 11.30
C ASN A 123 3.26 -0.65 12.60
N VAL A 124 4.11 -1.66 12.53
CA VAL A 124 4.63 -2.38 13.71
C VAL A 124 6.03 -1.89 14.15
N GLY A 125 6.58 -0.86 13.50
CA GLY A 125 7.86 -0.25 13.89
C GLY A 125 9.11 -1.04 13.51
N LEU A 126 9.04 -2.03 12.62
CA LEU A 126 10.24 -2.74 12.14
C LEU A 126 11.16 -1.84 11.31
N ILE A 127 10.58 -0.89 10.57
CA ILE A 127 11.28 0.17 9.84
C ILE A 127 10.51 1.48 9.98
N THR A 128 11.21 2.61 9.95
CA THR A 128 10.58 3.92 10.07
C THR A 128 10.37 4.58 8.71
N PRO A 129 9.39 5.50 8.58
CA PRO A 129 9.23 6.32 7.39
C PRO A 129 10.51 7.09 7.02
N GLU A 130 11.21 7.62 8.02
CA GLU A 130 12.46 8.36 7.83
C GLU A 130 13.56 7.49 7.20
N GLU A 131 13.75 6.26 7.71
CA GLU A 131 14.71 5.31 7.15
C GLU A 131 14.41 4.97 5.69
N ILE A 132 13.13 4.78 5.36
CA ILE A 132 12.71 4.46 3.99
C ILE A 132 13.01 5.64 3.06
N ILE A 133 12.64 6.86 3.46
CA ILE A 133 12.85 8.06 2.66
C ILE A 133 14.34 8.30 2.43
N LYS A 134 15.14 8.27 3.51
CA LYS A 134 16.59 8.46 3.43
C LYS A 134 17.22 7.44 2.46
N LYS A 135 16.92 6.14 2.63
CA LYS A 135 17.44 5.09 1.74
C LYS A 135 16.99 5.28 0.29
N THR A 136 15.76 5.73 0.06
CA THR A 136 15.24 5.99 -1.28
C THR A 136 15.97 7.15 -1.95
N ILE A 137 16.18 8.25 -1.24
CA ILE A 137 16.93 9.41 -1.74
C ILE A 137 18.39 9.05 -2.00
N ASP A 138 19.04 8.33 -1.09
CA ASP A 138 20.42 7.88 -1.25
C ASP A 138 20.58 6.90 -2.43
N PHE A 139 19.58 6.06 -2.67
CA PHE A 139 19.54 5.18 -3.83
C PHE A 139 19.35 5.96 -5.13
N HIS A 140 18.47 6.97 -5.15
CA HIS A 140 18.28 7.85 -6.31
C HIS A 140 19.57 8.57 -6.71
N LYS A 141 20.32 9.13 -5.73
CA LYS A 141 21.62 9.78 -5.99
C LYS A 141 22.62 8.85 -6.71
N LYS A 142 22.53 7.53 -6.46
CA LYS A 142 23.44 6.54 -7.05
C LYS A 142 22.94 5.95 -8.37
N ARG A 143 21.64 5.80 -8.56
CA ARG A 143 21.03 5.02 -9.64
C ARG A 143 20.07 5.80 -10.53
N ASN A 144 19.86 7.08 -10.25
CA ASN A 144 19.01 7.99 -11.03
C ASN A 144 17.61 7.43 -11.31
N ILE A 145 16.82 7.22 -10.24
CA ILE A 145 15.41 6.78 -10.35
C ILE A 145 14.62 7.81 -11.16
N LYS A 146 13.69 7.37 -11.99
CA LYS A 146 12.73 8.24 -12.68
C LYS A 146 12.01 9.14 -11.66
N LEU A 147 11.88 10.42 -11.97
CA LEU A 147 11.37 11.41 -11.02
C LEU A 147 9.90 11.17 -10.63
N ASN A 148 9.06 10.70 -11.56
CA ASN A 148 7.69 10.31 -11.25
C ASN A 148 7.62 9.14 -10.25
N SER A 149 8.56 8.21 -10.32
CA SER A 149 8.66 7.09 -9.37
C SER A 149 9.18 7.52 -8.01
N LEU A 150 10.22 8.35 -7.99
CA LEU A 150 10.81 8.86 -6.75
C LEU A 150 9.81 9.73 -5.97
N GLU A 151 9.26 10.74 -6.63
CA GLU A 151 8.26 11.63 -6.03
C GLU A 151 6.99 10.87 -5.66
N GLY A 152 6.48 10.02 -6.55
CA GLY A 152 5.30 9.21 -6.30
C GLY A 152 5.44 8.35 -5.06
N PHE A 153 6.58 7.65 -4.90
CA PHE A 153 6.83 6.82 -3.72
C PHE A 153 6.97 7.64 -2.43
N ILE A 154 7.74 8.71 -2.45
CA ILE A 154 7.89 9.61 -1.30
C ILE A 154 6.54 10.23 -0.91
N ARG A 155 5.71 10.60 -1.88
CA ARG A 155 4.36 11.14 -1.67
C ARG A 155 3.44 10.15 -0.93
N GLN A 156 3.58 8.84 -1.14
CA GLN A 156 2.81 7.86 -0.37
C GLN A 156 3.18 7.87 1.12
N ILE A 157 4.43 8.17 1.45
CA ILE A 157 4.93 8.13 2.84
C ILE A 157 4.64 9.46 3.55
N ILE A 158 5.22 10.56 3.09
CA ILE A 158 5.08 11.86 3.77
C ILE A 158 3.81 12.64 3.39
N GLY A 159 3.14 12.24 2.30
CA GLY A 159 1.85 12.79 1.92
C GLY A 159 0.71 11.95 2.50
N TRP A 160 0.40 10.83 1.89
CA TRP A 160 -0.79 10.04 2.26
C TRP A 160 -0.73 9.44 3.65
N ARG A 161 0.35 8.75 4.01
CA ARG A 161 0.46 8.12 5.33
C ARG A 161 0.36 9.15 6.46
N GLU A 162 1.09 10.25 6.38
CA GLU A 162 1.08 11.29 7.42
C GLU A 162 -0.23 12.07 7.42
N PHE A 163 -0.83 12.34 6.28
CA PHE A 163 -2.16 12.92 6.20
C PHE A 163 -3.20 12.03 6.91
N LEU A 164 -3.23 10.74 6.60
CA LEU A 164 -4.14 9.78 7.24
C LEU A 164 -3.88 9.67 8.75
N ARG A 165 -2.62 9.74 9.20
CA ARG A 165 -2.29 9.78 10.62
C ARG A 165 -2.89 11.01 11.29
N GLY A 166 -2.74 12.17 10.68
CA GLY A 166 -3.34 13.41 11.17
C GLY A 166 -4.87 13.36 11.22
N ILE A 167 -5.52 12.83 10.20
CA ILE A 167 -6.97 12.62 10.17
C ILE A 167 -7.41 11.66 11.29
N TYR A 168 -6.72 10.54 11.44
CA TYR A 168 -7.02 9.58 12.51
C TYR A 168 -6.92 10.21 13.91
N GLN A 169 -5.84 10.94 14.19
CA GLN A 169 -5.62 11.58 15.48
C GLN A 169 -6.69 12.63 15.82
N ASN A 170 -7.15 13.39 14.83
CA ASN A 170 -8.06 14.51 15.07
C ASN A 170 -9.54 14.19 14.83
N TYR A 171 -9.84 13.18 14.00
CA TYR A 171 -11.20 12.93 13.52
C TYR A 171 -11.64 11.46 13.64
N SER A 172 -10.89 10.58 14.34
CA SER A 172 -11.20 9.14 14.42
C SER A 172 -12.62 8.87 14.90
N LYS A 173 -13.07 9.56 15.95
CA LYS A 173 -14.43 9.42 16.46
C LYS A 173 -15.50 9.80 15.43
N LYS A 174 -15.27 10.88 14.69
CA LYS A 174 -16.15 11.31 13.60
C LYS A 174 -16.17 10.29 12.47
N MET A 175 -15.00 9.82 12.04
CA MET A 175 -14.88 8.77 11.00
C MET A 175 -15.57 7.47 11.41
N GLU A 176 -15.54 7.13 12.68
CA GLU A 176 -16.17 5.92 13.23
C GLU A 176 -17.70 5.98 13.21
N THR A 177 -18.29 7.15 13.40
CA THR A 177 -19.73 7.34 13.61
C THR A 177 -20.49 7.87 12.41
N GLU A 178 -19.83 8.56 11.48
CA GLU A 178 -20.49 9.19 10.35
C GLU A 178 -20.76 8.23 9.20
N ASN A 179 -21.90 8.47 8.56
CA ASN A 179 -22.33 7.86 7.31
C ASN A 179 -22.78 8.97 6.38
N PHE A 180 -21.82 9.63 5.72
CA PHE A 180 -22.05 10.83 4.92
C PHE A 180 -23.14 10.66 3.85
N PHE A 181 -23.17 9.53 3.18
CA PHE A 181 -24.17 9.23 2.13
C PHE A 181 -25.45 8.59 2.66
N ASN A 182 -25.57 8.39 3.98
CA ASN A 182 -26.72 7.73 4.61
C ASN A 182 -27.02 6.34 4.03
N HIS A 183 -26.00 5.58 3.68
CA HIS A 183 -26.12 4.22 3.17
C HIS A 183 -26.68 3.27 4.23
N LYS A 184 -27.62 2.40 3.83
CA LYS A 184 -28.36 1.54 4.78
C LYS A 184 -28.24 0.04 4.49
N ARG A 185 -27.70 -0.34 3.32
CA ARG A 185 -27.63 -1.75 2.91
C ARG A 185 -26.57 -2.50 3.67
N LYS A 186 -26.90 -3.68 4.17
CA LYS A 186 -25.92 -4.59 4.79
C LYS A 186 -25.11 -5.30 3.72
N MET A 187 -23.84 -5.57 4.03
CA MET A 187 -22.99 -6.41 3.19
C MET A 187 -23.53 -7.83 3.12
N LYS A 188 -23.70 -8.36 1.90
CA LYS A 188 -24.20 -9.73 1.67
C LYS A 188 -23.09 -10.76 1.90
N LYS A 189 -23.46 -12.02 2.17
CA LYS A 189 -22.50 -13.15 2.36
C LYS A 189 -21.56 -13.32 1.17
N SER A 190 -22.01 -13.03 -0.06
CA SER A 190 -21.18 -13.12 -1.27
C SER A 190 -19.94 -12.21 -1.24
N TRP A 191 -20.00 -11.09 -0.52
CA TRP A 191 -18.84 -10.22 -0.33
C TRP A 191 -17.76 -10.86 0.56
N TYR A 192 -18.18 -11.58 1.58
CA TYR A 192 -17.24 -12.29 2.47
C TYR A 192 -16.62 -13.53 1.81
N ALA A 193 -17.30 -14.09 0.80
CA ALA A 193 -16.83 -15.26 0.06
C ALA A 193 -16.12 -14.93 -1.26
N GLY A 194 -16.20 -13.68 -1.74
CA GLY A 194 -15.67 -13.29 -3.05
C GLY A 194 -16.36 -14.00 -4.22
N ASN A 195 -17.70 -14.11 -4.15
CA ASN A 195 -18.53 -14.73 -5.18
C ASN A 195 -19.76 -13.88 -5.50
N THR A 196 -19.54 -12.59 -5.70
CA THR A 196 -20.57 -11.61 -6.04
C THR A 196 -21.05 -11.71 -7.49
N GLY A 197 -20.24 -12.34 -8.37
CA GLY A 197 -20.44 -12.38 -9.82
C GLY A 197 -19.78 -11.22 -10.56
N ILE A 198 -19.16 -10.27 -9.85
CA ILE A 198 -18.40 -9.15 -10.43
C ILE A 198 -16.93 -9.51 -10.39
N VAL A 199 -16.37 -9.93 -11.53
CA VAL A 199 -15.01 -10.50 -11.63
C VAL A 199 -13.93 -9.66 -10.92
N PRO A 200 -13.76 -8.36 -11.17
CA PRO A 200 -12.73 -7.57 -10.50
C PRO A 200 -12.97 -7.45 -8.99
N LEU A 201 -14.23 -7.39 -8.55
CA LEU A 201 -14.58 -7.34 -7.14
C LEU A 201 -14.23 -8.66 -6.43
N ASP A 202 -14.65 -9.79 -7.01
CA ASP A 202 -14.39 -11.12 -6.47
C ASP A 202 -12.89 -11.41 -6.40
N HIS A 203 -12.12 -10.98 -7.40
CA HIS A 203 -10.68 -11.06 -7.40
C HIS A 203 -10.07 -10.26 -6.24
N SER A 204 -10.42 -9.00 -6.09
CA SER A 204 -9.89 -8.13 -5.03
C SER A 204 -10.26 -8.63 -3.62
N ILE A 205 -11.48 -9.15 -3.43
CA ILE A 205 -11.90 -9.77 -2.16
C ILE A 205 -11.04 -11.00 -1.85
N LYS A 206 -10.88 -11.91 -2.81
CA LYS A 206 -10.07 -13.13 -2.63
C LYS A 206 -8.61 -12.80 -2.32
N ASN A 207 -8.04 -11.79 -3.00
CA ASN A 207 -6.69 -11.31 -2.72
C ASN A 207 -6.56 -10.78 -1.29
N ALA A 208 -7.49 -9.95 -0.85
CA ALA A 208 -7.49 -9.42 0.50
C ALA A 208 -7.60 -10.54 1.56
N LEU A 209 -8.46 -11.52 1.34
CA LEU A 209 -8.65 -12.68 2.23
C LEU A 209 -7.41 -13.58 2.28
N HIS A 210 -6.79 -13.84 1.14
CA HIS A 210 -5.62 -14.72 1.04
C HIS A 210 -4.34 -14.09 1.59
N ASN A 211 -4.09 -12.83 1.22
CA ASN A 211 -2.83 -12.16 1.54
C ASN A 211 -2.88 -11.34 2.84
N GLY A 212 -4.07 -11.08 3.41
CA GLY A 212 -4.26 -10.09 4.48
C GLY A 212 -3.81 -8.68 4.06
N TRP A 213 -3.72 -8.45 2.75
CA TRP A 213 -3.20 -7.22 2.15
C TRP A 213 -3.80 -7.01 0.75
N SER A 214 -3.97 -5.76 0.39
CA SER A 214 -4.35 -5.35 -0.96
C SER A 214 -3.74 -3.97 -1.24
N HIS A 215 -3.30 -3.70 -2.45
CA HIS A 215 -2.77 -2.38 -2.78
C HIS A 215 -3.89 -1.32 -2.87
N HIS A 216 -3.50 -0.04 -2.82
CA HIS A 216 -4.46 1.05 -2.63
C HIS A 216 -5.50 1.16 -3.74
N ILE A 217 -5.16 0.86 -5.00
CA ILE A 217 -6.10 0.95 -6.12
C ILE A 217 -7.20 -0.10 -6.04
N GLU A 218 -6.88 -1.34 -5.68
CA GLU A 218 -7.91 -2.34 -5.42
C GLU A 218 -8.84 -1.92 -4.29
N ARG A 219 -8.28 -1.40 -3.20
CA ARG A 219 -9.08 -0.92 -2.07
C ARG A 219 -9.95 0.28 -2.44
N LEU A 220 -9.40 1.26 -3.15
CA LEU A 220 -10.05 2.51 -3.46
C LEU A 220 -11.04 2.37 -4.63
N MET A 221 -10.54 1.89 -5.78
CA MET A 221 -11.29 1.94 -7.04
C MET A 221 -12.20 0.72 -7.24
N ILE A 222 -11.89 -0.41 -6.64
CA ILE A 222 -12.70 -1.62 -6.76
C ILE A 222 -13.54 -1.80 -5.50
N LEU A 223 -12.93 -2.13 -4.36
CA LEU A 223 -13.69 -2.46 -3.15
C LEU A 223 -14.53 -1.28 -2.66
N ALA A 224 -13.90 -0.17 -2.29
CA ALA A 224 -14.60 0.96 -1.69
C ALA A 224 -15.59 1.62 -2.67
N ASN A 225 -15.20 1.78 -3.95
CA ASN A 225 -16.08 2.40 -4.94
C ASN A 225 -17.34 1.55 -5.20
N ILE A 226 -17.19 0.23 -5.38
CA ILE A 226 -18.35 -0.64 -5.58
C ILE A 226 -19.20 -0.72 -4.30
N MET A 227 -18.58 -0.75 -3.11
CA MET A 227 -19.34 -0.67 -1.85
C MET A 227 -20.17 0.61 -1.78
N ASN A 228 -19.60 1.74 -2.18
CA ASN A 228 -20.31 3.02 -2.22
C ASN A 228 -21.46 3.01 -3.23
N LEU A 229 -21.23 2.53 -4.45
CA LEU A 229 -22.27 2.41 -5.49
C LEU A 229 -23.38 1.43 -5.10
N CYS A 230 -23.06 0.41 -4.32
CA CYS A 230 -24.04 -0.54 -3.79
C CYS A 230 -24.75 -0.03 -2.51
N GLU A 231 -24.47 1.19 -2.06
CA GLU A 231 -25.04 1.79 -0.85
C GLU A 231 -24.78 0.96 0.42
N ILE A 232 -23.63 0.28 0.49
CA ILE A 232 -23.26 -0.53 1.64
C ILE A 232 -22.98 0.41 2.83
N LYS A 233 -23.62 0.13 3.97
CA LYS A 233 -23.42 0.88 5.20
C LYS A 233 -21.95 0.78 5.64
N PRO A 234 -21.27 1.89 5.99
CA PRO A 234 -19.85 1.89 6.38
C PRO A 234 -19.56 1.07 7.63
N LYS A 235 -20.57 0.87 8.50
CA LYS A 235 -20.43 0.15 9.79
C LYS A 235 -21.66 -0.72 10.08
#